data_7f77d30f392d11219e86b7f2ce7f1408
#
_entry.id   7f77d30f392d11219e86b7f2ce7f1408
#
_cell.length_a   1.000
_cell.length_b   1.000
_cell.length_c   1.000
_cell.angle_alpha   90.00
_cell.angle_beta   90.00
_cell.angle_gamma   90.00
#
_symmetry.space_group_name_H-M   'P 1'
#
loop_
_entity.id
_entity.type
_entity.pdbx_description
1 polymer ?
#
loop_
_entity_poly.entity_id
_entity_poly.type
_entity_poly.pdbx_seq_one_letter_code
_entity_poly.pdbx_strand_id
1 'polypeptide(L)'
;RRTRLVPPYMWDIAHSLACAGIADRAFFDIVFGSVTSSIRHWPASGLSRLAWAASKCRLLSPQHATTISREARKREFGGFGAQDLSLLTWALAAASHPDGDVFGFAFSLDWRQAAPESLSQVYQAHLVSKLELPANGLALPPPVASSGRAHFLEAARQARSSDLHRDVSKAFERLQIEHINEYTTDDGISIDIAMPSSKLAVEVDGPWHFLRTYAEDTKEPNGSTVFKRRLLQAAGWRVLPIAHFEWEPLGNEKARTSFLRRCLQPLAPQLLGR
;
A
#
# COMPACT_ATOMS: atom_id res chain seq x y z
N ARG A 1 8.06 29.56 -28.38
CA ARG A 1 7.47 28.51 -27.50
C ARG A 1 8.36 28.46 -26.27
N ARG A 2 7.92 29.03 -25.12
CA ARG A 2 8.62 28.90 -23.84
C ARG A 2 8.47 27.45 -23.42
N THR A 3 9.52 26.65 -23.48
CA THR A 3 9.64 25.39 -22.77
C THR A 3 9.46 25.74 -21.29
N ARG A 4 8.30 25.44 -20.71
CA ARG A 4 8.14 25.49 -19.25
C ARG A 4 9.06 24.41 -18.70
N LEU A 5 10.21 24.85 -18.20
CA LEU A 5 11.10 23.99 -17.45
C LEU A 5 10.27 23.43 -16.29
N VAL A 6 10.27 22.12 -16.14
CA VAL A 6 9.64 21.45 -15.01
C VAL A 6 10.39 21.92 -13.75
N PRO A 7 9.74 22.59 -12.78
CA PRO A 7 10.42 22.96 -11.58
C PRO A 7 10.96 21.69 -10.90
N PRO A 8 12.28 21.61 -10.60
CA PRO A 8 12.91 20.39 -10.09
C PRO A 8 12.38 19.92 -8.73
N TYR A 9 11.50 20.71 -8.09
CA TYR A 9 10.95 20.42 -6.74
C TYR A 9 9.56 19.79 -6.75
N MET A 10 8.88 19.70 -7.91
CA MET A 10 7.48 19.23 -7.92
C MET A 10 7.30 17.82 -7.39
N TRP A 11 8.20 16.90 -7.78
CA TRP A 11 8.14 15.52 -7.26
C TRP A 11 8.58 15.40 -5.81
N ASP A 12 9.47 16.26 -5.31
CA ASP A 12 9.87 16.28 -3.91
C ASP A 12 8.75 16.83 -3.02
N ILE A 13 8.03 17.85 -3.49
CA ILE A 13 6.81 18.34 -2.84
C ILE A 13 5.74 17.26 -2.83
N ALA A 14 5.47 16.61 -3.98
CA ALA A 14 4.53 15.50 -4.06
C ALA A 14 4.87 14.38 -3.07
N HIS A 15 6.16 14.01 -3.00
CA HIS A 15 6.65 13.01 -2.07
C HIS A 15 6.42 13.43 -0.60
N SER A 16 6.75 14.67 -0.25
CA SER A 16 6.57 15.21 1.11
C SER A 16 5.09 15.23 1.51
N LEU A 17 4.21 15.67 0.62
CA LEU A 17 2.76 15.64 0.84
C LEU A 17 2.27 14.20 1.09
N ALA A 18 2.71 13.25 0.27
CA ALA A 18 2.34 11.85 0.43
C ALA A 18 2.87 11.24 1.74
N CYS A 19 4.08 11.60 2.18
CA CYS A 19 4.62 11.19 3.48
C CYS A 19 3.80 11.76 4.63
N ALA A 20 3.31 12.99 4.50
CA ALA A 20 2.43 13.62 5.49
C ALA A 20 0.97 13.13 5.42
N GLY A 21 0.63 12.27 4.45
CA GLY A 21 -0.74 11.80 4.22
C GLY A 21 -1.66 12.85 3.60
N ILE A 22 -1.12 13.94 3.05
CA ILE A 22 -1.89 15.06 2.48
C ILE A 22 -2.20 14.79 1.01
N ALA A 23 -3.48 14.65 0.68
CA ALA A 23 -3.97 14.43 -0.68
C ALA A 23 -4.46 15.76 -1.31
N ASP A 24 -3.53 16.57 -1.79
CA ASP A 24 -3.84 17.80 -2.52
C ASP A 24 -4.09 17.52 -4.01
N ARG A 25 -5.34 17.24 -4.37
CA ARG A 25 -5.73 16.94 -5.74
C ARG A 25 -5.34 18.06 -6.72
N ALA A 26 -5.55 19.32 -6.35
CA ALA A 26 -5.25 20.46 -7.24
C ALA A 26 -3.75 20.53 -7.56
N PHE A 27 -2.89 20.32 -6.55
CA PHE A 27 -1.45 20.25 -6.76
C PHE A 27 -1.07 19.08 -7.69
N PHE A 28 -1.59 17.87 -7.44
CA PHE A 28 -1.28 16.72 -8.29
C PHE A 28 -1.78 16.89 -9.71
N ASP A 29 -2.95 17.52 -9.95
CA ASP A 29 -3.47 17.81 -11.29
C ASP A 29 -2.54 18.77 -12.07
N ILE A 30 -2.01 19.80 -11.40
CA ILE A 30 -1.02 20.71 -11.98
C ILE A 30 0.26 19.96 -12.36
N VAL A 31 0.77 19.10 -11.46
CA VAL A 31 1.99 18.33 -11.69
C VAL A 31 1.82 17.36 -12.85
N PHE A 32 0.72 16.61 -12.89
CA PHE A 32 0.42 15.69 -14.00
C PHE A 32 0.17 16.42 -15.33
N GLY A 33 -0.39 17.61 -15.31
CA GLY A 33 -0.48 18.49 -16.49
C GLY A 33 0.91 18.84 -17.04
N SER A 34 1.88 19.08 -16.15
CA SER A 34 3.28 19.30 -16.54
C SER A 34 3.93 18.04 -17.11
N VAL A 35 3.67 16.86 -16.48
CA VAL A 35 4.14 15.57 -17.01
C VAL A 35 3.62 15.36 -18.43
N THR A 36 2.32 15.49 -18.64
CA THR A 36 1.69 15.27 -19.95
C THR A 36 2.27 16.17 -21.04
N SER A 37 2.59 17.42 -20.71
CA SER A 37 3.11 18.39 -21.69
C SER A 37 4.60 18.26 -21.98
N SER A 38 5.39 17.66 -21.08
CA SER A 38 6.85 17.69 -21.15
C SER A 38 7.56 16.45 -20.61
N ILE A 39 6.91 15.29 -20.61
CA ILE A 39 7.37 14.04 -19.96
C ILE A 39 8.81 13.65 -20.33
N ARG A 40 9.21 13.88 -21.59
CA ARG A 40 10.57 13.57 -22.08
C ARG A 40 11.68 14.30 -21.30
N HIS A 41 11.35 15.42 -20.64
CA HIS A 41 12.31 16.22 -19.87
C HIS A 41 12.29 15.88 -18.36
N TRP A 42 11.37 15.02 -17.94
CA TRP A 42 11.33 14.57 -16.56
C TRP A 42 12.40 13.51 -16.30
N PRO A 43 13.19 13.61 -15.21
CA PRO A 43 14.11 12.55 -14.86
C PRO A 43 13.32 11.29 -14.41
N ALA A 44 13.94 10.12 -14.56
CA ALA A 44 13.35 8.85 -14.13
C ALA A 44 12.94 8.89 -12.65
N SER A 45 13.83 9.42 -11.79
CA SER A 45 13.57 9.60 -10.36
C SER A 45 12.36 10.50 -10.07
N GLY A 46 12.17 11.56 -10.86
CA GLY A 46 11.01 12.44 -10.73
C GLY A 46 9.70 11.74 -11.09
N LEU A 47 9.68 10.96 -12.18
CA LEU A 47 8.50 10.19 -12.59
C LEU A 47 8.16 9.11 -11.58
N SER A 48 9.14 8.38 -11.07
CA SER A 48 8.95 7.30 -10.10
C SER A 48 8.46 7.82 -8.75
N ARG A 49 9.05 8.91 -8.24
CA ARG A 49 8.62 9.55 -6.99
C ARG A 49 7.22 10.12 -7.10
N LEU A 50 6.88 10.77 -8.22
CA LEU A 50 5.54 11.29 -8.45
C LEU A 50 4.51 10.15 -8.51
N ALA A 51 4.80 9.08 -9.24
CA ALA A 51 3.91 7.92 -9.32
C ALA A 51 3.66 7.31 -7.93
N TRP A 52 4.74 7.13 -7.13
CA TRP A 52 4.65 6.63 -5.77
C TRP A 52 3.80 7.55 -4.88
N ALA A 53 4.07 8.85 -4.91
CA ALA A 53 3.35 9.83 -4.11
C ALA A 53 1.85 9.86 -4.47
N ALA A 54 1.55 9.89 -5.77
CA ALA A 54 0.18 9.88 -6.26
C ALA A 54 -0.56 8.58 -5.89
N SER A 55 0.12 7.42 -5.95
CA SER A 55 -0.47 6.15 -5.51
C SER A 55 -0.76 6.14 -4.03
N LYS A 56 0.16 6.65 -3.20
CA LYS A 56 -0.03 6.75 -1.75
C LYS A 56 -1.20 7.67 -1.39
N CYS A 57 -1.40 8.74 -2.15
CA CYS A 57 -2.55 9.65 -2.03
C CYS A 57 -3.80 9.18 -2.78
N ARG A 58 -3.77 8.03 -3.46
CA ARG A 58 -4.88 7.51 -4.30
C ARG A 58 -5.26 8.45 -5.45
N LEU A 59 -4.28 9.17 -5.98
CA LEU A 59 -4.43 10.14 -7.08
C LEU A 59 -3.75 9.70 -8.38
N LEU A 60 -3.11 8.51 -8.43
CA LEU A 60 -2.56 7.97 -9.66
C LEU A 60 -3.69 7.36 -10.51
N SER A 61 -4.13 8.09 -11.53
CA SER A 61 -5.14 7.59 -12.46
C SER A 61 -4.57 6.54 -13.44
N PRO A 62 -5.42 5.67 -14.05
CA PRO A 62 -5.01 4.73 -15.08
C PRO A 62 -4.25 5.40 -16.22
N GLN A 63 -4.71 6.57 -16.66
CA GLN A 63 -4.10 7.33 -17.72
C GLN A 63 -2.69 7.81 -17.37
N HIS A 64 -2.50 8.28 -16.13
CA HIS A 64 -1.19 8.74 -15.65
C HIS A 64 -0.23 7.57 -15.50
N ALA A 65 -0.69 6.44 -14.93
CA ALA A 65 0.08 5.21 -14.82
C ALA A 65 0.57 4.72 -16.19
N THR A 66 -0.34 4.60 -17.15
CA THR A 66 -0.02 4.22 -18.54
C THR A 66 0.96 5.20 -19.21
N THR A 67 0.80 6.50 -18.96
CA THR A 67 1.68 7.53 -19.55
C THR A 67 3.11 7.38 -19.04
N ILE A 68 3.29 7.16 -17.71
CA ILE A 68 4.61 6.99 -17.10
C ILE A 68 5.24 5.65 -17.54
N SER A 69 4.47 4.55 -17.52
CA SER A 69 4.97 3.24 -17.95
C SER A 69 5.41 3.25 -19.43
N ARG A 70 4.63 3.88 -20.29
CA ARG A 70 4.97 4.03 -21.73
C ARG A 70 6.26 4.83 -21.90
N GLU A 71 6.47 5.88 -21.14
CA GLU A 71 7.69 6.66 -21.21
C GLU A 71 8.90 5.87 -20.70
N ALA A 72 8.77 5.10 -19.63
CA ALA A 72 9.82 4.22 -19.12
C ALA A 72 10.24 3.20 -20.19
N ARG A 73 9.29 2.54 -20.85
CA ARG A 73 9.55 1.61 -21.96
C ARG A 73 10.20 2.31 -23.14
N LYS A 74 9.69 3.51 -23.55
CA LYS A 74 10.26 4.27 -24.66
C LYS A 74 11.73 4.64 -24.44
N ARG A 75 12.14 4.80 -23.19
CA ARG A 75 13.55 5.01 -22.79
C ARG A 75 14.32 3.70 -22.64
N GLU A 76 13.70 2.55 -22.94
CA GLU A 76 14.28 1.25 -22.67
C GLU A 76 14.79 1.14 -21.21
N PHE A 77 14.02 1.78 -20.28
CA PHE A 77 14.35 1.94 -18.87
C PHE A 77 15.67 2.70 -18.58
N GLY A 78 16.28 3.33 -19.60
CA GLY A 78 17.45 4.18 -19.43
C GLY A 78 17.21 5.29 -18.42
N GLY A 79 18.14 5.41 -17.46
CA GLY A 79 18.08 6.36 -16.35
C GLY A 79 17.21 5.94 -15.16
N PHE A 80 16.52 4.79 -15.21
CA PHE A 80 15.80 4.22 -14.08
C PHE A 80 16.71 3.27 -13.30
N GLY A 81 17.15 3.68 -12.12
CA GLY A 81 17.90 2.81 -11.21
C GLY A 81 16.98 1.89 -10.38
N ALA A 82 17.58 1.03 -9.56
CA ALA A 82 16.84 0.10 -8.70
C ALA A 82 15.84 0.83 -7.79
N GLN A 83 16.21 1.96 -7.18
CA GLN A 83 15.32 2.76 -6.36
C GLN A 83 14.13 3.31 -7.17
N ASP A 84 14.37 3.81 -8.39
CA ASP A 84 13.30 4.35 -9.22
C ASP A 84 12.32 3.26 -9.62
N LEU A 85 12.83 2.08 -9.98
CA LEU A 85 11.98 0.95 -10.36
C LEU A 85 11.24 0.34 -9.18
N SER A 86 11.82 0.34 -7.96
CA SER A 86 11.07 -0.08 -6.78
C SER A 86 9.88 0.83 -6.49
N LEU A 87 10.08 2.15 -6.57
CA LEU A 87 9.01 3.15 -6.41
C LEU A 87 7.94 3.01 -7.50
N LEU A 88 8.37 2.86 -8.76
CA LEU A 88 7.44 2.78 -9.90
C LEU A 88 6.62 1.48 -9.87
N THR A 89 7.26 0.32 -9.66
CA THR A 89 6.55 -0.96 -9.57
C THR A 89 5.58 -0.98 -8.39
N TRP A 90 6.00 -0.46 -7.23
CA TRP A 90 5.12 -0.34 -6.09
C TRP A 90 3.93 0.58 -6.39
N ALA A 91 4.17 1.72 -7.03
CA ALA A 91 3.11 2.67 -7.40
C ALA A 91 2.06 2.04 -8.33
N LEU A 92 2.52 1.35 -9.36
CA LEU A 92 1.65 0.66 -10.31
C LEU A 92 0.88 -0.49 -9.64
N ALA A 93 1.55 -1.26 -8.78
CA ALA A 93 0.94 -2.31 -7.98
C ALA A 93 -0.15 -1.75 -7.07
N ALA A 94 0.16 -0.72 -6.26
CA ALA A 94 -0.76 -0.12 -5.31
C ALA A 94 -1.98 0.53 -5.99
N ALA A 95 -1.78 1.15 -7.16
CA ALA A 95 -2.85 1.76 -7.95
C ALA A 95 -3.67 0.76 -8.78
N SER A 96 -3.42 -0.56 -8.68
CA SER A 96 -4.08 -1.60 -9.48
C SER A 96 -3.85 -1.46 -10.99
N HIS A 97 -2.66 -0.99 -11.38
CA HIS A 97 -2.23 -0.83 -12.78
C HIS A 97 -0.86 -1.49 -13.02
N PRO A 98 -0.73 -2.79 -12.71
CA PRO A 98 0.52 -3.50 -12.96
C PRO A 98 0.83 -3.49 -14.46
N ASP A 99 2.09 -3.19 -14.79
CA ASP A 99 2.60 -3.19 -16.16
C ASP A 99 3.65 -4.31 -16.29
N GLY A 100 3.39 -5.29 -17.16
CA GLY A 100 4.21 -6.48 -17.30
C GLY A 100 5.64 -6.18 -17.72
N ASP A 101 5.87 -5.20 -18.61
CA ASP A 101 7.20 -4.84 -19.08
C ASP A 101 8.00 -4.14 -17.95
N VAL A 102 7.35 -3.22 -17.22
CA VAL A 102 7.97 -2.53 -16.07
C VAL A 102 8.33 -3.55 -14.98
N PHE A 103 7.42 -4.47 -14.66
CA PHE A 103 7.66 -5.51 -13.65
C PHE A 103 8.74 -6.48 -14.11
N GLY A 104 8.67 -6.98 -15.35
CA GLY A 104 9.66 -7.90 -15.92
C GLY A 104 11.06 -7.31 -15.90
N PHE A 105 11.21 -6.05 -16.32
CA PHE A 105 12.50 -5.37 -16.27
C PHE A 105 12.99 -5.18 -14.84
N ALA A 106 12.15 -4.68 -13.94
CA ALA A 106 12.50 -4.51 -12.53
C ALA A 106 12.91 -5.83 -11.86
N PHE A 107 12.20 -6.93 -12.14
CA PHE A 107 12.51 -8.23 -11.55
C PHE A 107 13.81 -8.85 -12.10
N SER A 108 14.28 -8.40 -13.27
CA SER A 108 15.55 -8.85 -13.86
C SER A 108 16.78 -8.11 -13.32
N LEU A 109 16.60 -7.04 -12.54
CA LEU A 109 17.71 -6.25 -12.03
C LEU A 109 18.52 -6.98 -10.94
N ASP A 110 19.76 -6.51 -10.77
CA ASP A 110 20.58 -6.87 -9.61
C ASP A 110 20.20 -6.02 -8.39
N TRP A 111 19.60 -6.64 -7.41
CA TRP A 111 19.13 -5.99 -6.18
C TRP A 111 20.09 -6.10 -5.00
N ARG A 112 21.29 -6.69 -5.17
CA ARG A 112 22.21 -6.96 -4.07
C ARG A 112 22.68 -5.71 -3.30
N GLN A 113 22.72 -4.56 -3.96
CA GLN A 113 23.11 -3.28 -3.37
C GLN A 113 21.91 -2.35 -3.10
N ALA A 114 20.68 -2.86 -3.25
CA ALA A 114 19.50 -2.04 -3.05
C ALA A 114 19.21 -1.79 -1.57
N ALA A 115 18.64 -0.61 -1.27
CA ALA A 115 18.20 -0.27 0.07
C ALA A 115 17.06 -1.21 0.56
N PRO A 116 16.94 -1.46 1.87
CA PRO A 116 15.89 -2.28 2.46
C PRO A 116 14.47 -1.89 2.02
N GLU A 117 14.20 -0.59 1.92
CA GLU A 117 12.92 -0.06 1.48
C GLU A 117 12.62 -0.44 0.03
N SER A 118 13.62 -0.36 -0.85
CA SER A 118 13.48 -0.75 -2.26
C SER A 118 13.21 -2.24 -2.41
N LEU A 119 13.89 -3.07 -1.62
CA LEU A 119 13.66 -4.52 -1.58
C LEU A 119 12.25 -4.85 -1.08
N SER A 120 11.78 -4.16 -0.03
CA SER A 120 10.42 -4.30 0.48
C SER A 120 9.37 -3.90 -0.57
N GLN A 121 9.61 -2.79 -1.29
CA GLN A 121 8.67 -2.30 -2.32
C GLN A 121 8.57 -3.24 -3.52
N VAL A 122 9.71 -3.69 -4.06
CA VAL A 122 9.70 -4.62 -5.20
C VAL A 122 9.11 -5.98 -4.81
N TYR A 123 9.28 -6.40 -3.56
CA TYR A 123 8.63 -7.61 -3.04
C TYR A 123 7.11 -7.47 -3.01
N GLN A 124 6.58 -6.32 -2.60
CA GLN A 124 5.14 -6.07 -2.64
C GLN A 124 4.58 -6.09 -4.08
N ALA A 125 5.34 -5.59 -5.07
CA ALA A 125 4.98 -5.73 -6.48
C ALA A 125 5.03 -7.20 -6.93
N HIS A 126 6.00 -7.99 -6.45
CA HIS A 126 6.05 -9.43 -6.69
C HIS A 126 4.83 -10.15 -6.11
N LEU A 127 4.33 -9.74 -4.93
CA LEU A 127 3.10 -10.30 -4.38
C LEU A 127 1.89 -10.08 -5.30
N VAL A 128 1.79 -8.93 -5.95
CA VAL A 128 0.74 -8.68 -6.97
C VAL A 128 0.88 -9.67 -8.14
N SER A 129 2.09 -9.87 -8.68
CA SER A 129 2.32 -10.85 -9.73
C SER A 129 1.94 -12.26 -9.30
N LYS A 130 2.31 -12.65 -8.08
CA LYS A 130 2.04 -13.98 -7.53
C LYS A 130 0.56 -14.23 -7.23
N LEU A 131 -0.11 -13.28 -6.61
CA LEU A 131 -1.45 -13.47 -6.04
C LEU A 131 -2.58 -13.03 -6.98
N GLU A 132 -2.36 -11.95 -7.74
CA GLU A 132 -3.40 -11.37 -8.60
C GLU A 132 -3.20 -11.71 -10.08
N LEU A 133 -1.96 -11.96 -10.51
CA LEU A 133 -1.61 -12.15 -11.92
C LEU A 133 -0.74 -13.41 -12.15
N PRO A 134 -1.08 -14.58 -11.57
CA PRO A 134 -0.21 -15.75 -11.66
C PRO A 134 0.06 -16.21 -13.11
N ALA A 135 -0.84 -15.90 -14.02
CA ALA A 135 -0.72 -16.29 -15.45
C ALA A 135 0.37 -15.52 -16.20
N ASN A 136 0.88 -14.39 -15.68
CA ASN A 136 1.93 -13.62 -16.35
C ASN A 136 3.34 -14.21 -16.18
N GLY A 137 3.50 -15.20 -15.27
CA GLY A 137 4.77 -15.89 -15.01
C GLY A 137 5.89 -15.01 -14.43
N LEU A 138 5.61 -13.77 -14.09
CA LEU A 138 6.61 -12.82 -13.58
C LEU A 138 6.88 -13.07 -12.09
N ALA A 139 8.13 -13.30 -11.75
CA ALA A 139 8.55 -13.52 -10.37
C ALA A 139 9.94 -12.93 -10.12
N LEU A 140 10.16 -12.44 -8.90
CA LEU A 140 11.50 -12.11 -8.44
C LEU A 140 12.36 -13.37 -8.36
N PRO A 141 13.67 -13.29 -8.66
CA PRO A 141 14.61 -14.36 -8.34
C PRO A 141 14.51 -14.74 -6.86
N PRO A 142 14.57 -16.05 -6.51
CA PRO A 142 14.35 -16.51 -5.14
C PRO A 142 15.20 -15.81 -4.07
N PRO A 143 16.50 -15.51 -4.27
CA PRO A 143 17.28 -14.77 -3.28
C PRO A 143 16.77 -13.35 -3.03
N VAL A 144 16.32 -12.66 -4.09
CA VAL A 144 15.76 -11.30 -4.00
C VAL A 144 14.40 -11.33 -3.32
N ALA A 145 13.54 -12.28 -3.68
CA ALA A 145 12.23 -12.46 -3.05
C ALA A 145 12.38 -12.77 -1.54
N SER A 146 13.34 -13.60 -1.15
CA SER A 146 13.64 -13.91 0.25
C SER A 146 14.12 -12.67 1.03
N SER A 147 15.05 -11.91 0.47
CA SER A 147 15.55 -10.67 1.07
C SER A 147 14.44 -9.62 1.16
N GLY A 148 13.68 -9.41 0.09
CA GLY A 148 12.57 -8.46 0.05
C GLY A 148 11.48 -8.81 1.08
N ARG A 149 11.14 -10.11 1.21
CA ARG A 149 10.22 -10.60 2.25
C ARG A 149 10.74 -10.30 3.66
N ALA A 150 12.04 -10.52 3.91
CA ALA A 150 12.63 -10.24 5.22
C ALA A 150 12.52 -8.76 5.60
N HIS A 151 12.84 -7.86 4.69
CA HIS A 151 12.72 -6.41 4.92
C HIS A 151 11.27 -5.95 5.03
N PHE A 152 10.36 -6.54 4.26
CA PHE A 152 8.92 -6.26 4.37
C PHE A 152 8.39 -6.64 5.75
N LEU A 153 8.77 -7.81 6.28
CA LEU A 153 8.43 -8.26 7.62
C LEU A 153 9.04 -7.38 8.72
N GLU A 154 10.30 -6.99 8.57
CA GLU A 154 10.97 -6.15 9.56
C GLU A 154 10.31 -4.78 9.68
N ALA A 155 9.92 -4.18 8.55
CA ALA A 155 9.18 -2.92 8.55
C ALA A 155 7.82 -3.03 9.29
N ALA A 156 7.13 -4.17 9.16
CA ALA A 156 5.89 -4.44 9.88
C ALA A 156 6.11 -4.61 11.38
N ARG A 157 7.21 -5.27 11.81
CA ARG A 157 7.55 -5.49 13.24
C ARG A 157 7.91 -4.21 13.98
N GLN A 158 8.45 -3.22 13.29
CA GLN A 158 8.79 -1.92 13.88
C GLN A 158 7.54 -1.08 14.20
N ALA A 159 6.39 -1.39 13.60
CA ALA A 159 5.12 -0.82 13.96
C ALA A 159 4.67 -1.38 15.32
N ARG A 160 4.70 -0.55 16.37
CA ARG A 160 4.27 -0.97 17.71
C ARG A 160 2.75 -1.12 17.78
N SER A 161 2.31 -2.19 18.46
CA SER A 161 0.90 -2.37 18.83
C SER A 161 0.39 -1.12 19.59
N SER A 162 -0.62 -0.47 19.05
CA SER A 162 -1.21 0.73 19.63
C SER A 162 -2.16 0.41 20.79
N ASP A 163 -2.50 1.42 21.61
CA ASP A 163 -3.56 1.28 22.61
C ASP A 163 -4.89 0.87 21.96
N LEU A 164 -5.17 1.42 20.79
CA LEU A 164 -6.34 1.07 19.99
C LEU A 164 -6.36 -0.43 19.64
N HIS A 165 -5.23 -0.99 19.17
CA HIS A 165 -5.12 -2.41 18.86
C HIS A 165 -5.39 -3.28 20.11
N ARG A 166 -4.75 -2.95 21.25
CA ARG A 166 -4.96 -3.69 22.50
C ARG A 166 -6.41 -3.64 22.99
N ASP A 167 -7.06 -2.51 22.77
CA ASP A 167 -8.45 -2.33 23.17
C ASP A 167 -9.42 -3.14 22.29
N VAL A 168 -9.17 -3.17 20.99
CA VAL A 168 -9.92 -4.04 20.05
C VAL A 168 -9.70 -5.50 20.39
N SER A 169 -8.45 -5.95 20.63
CA SER A 169 -8.13 -7.33 21.00
C SER A 169 -8.88 -7.76 22.27
N LYS A 170 -8.90 -6.92 23.32
CA LYS A 170 -9.67 -7.20 24.54
C LYS A 170 -11.17 -7.37 24.30
N ALA A 171 -11.73 -6.65 23.32
CA ALA A 171 -13.16 -6.81 22.99
C ALA A 171 -13.44 -8.16 22.30
N PHE A 172 -12.49 -8.69 21.51
CA PHE A 172 -12.54 -10.06 20.98
C PHE A 172 -12.45 -11.11 22.10
N GLU A 173 -11.56 -10.92 23.09
CA GLU A 173 -11.46 -11.78 24.29
C GLU A 173 -12.79 -11.85 25.04
N ARG A 174 -13.47 -10.70 25.27
CA ARG A 174 -14.78 -10.64 25.92
C ARG A 174 -15.88 -11.36 25.15
N LEU A 175 -15.77 -11.41 23.83
CA LEU A 175 -16.65 -12.19 22.98
C LEU A 175 -16.29 -13.68 22.95
N GLN A 176 -15.22 -14.08 23.64
CA GLN A 176 -14.67 -15.44 23.62
C GLN A 176 -14.28 -15.92 22.22
N ILE A 177 -13.84 -14.98 21.38
CA ILE A 177 -13.38 -15.29 20.03
C ILE A 177 -11.86 -15.47 20.06
N GLU A 178 -11.43 -16.70 19.81
CA GLU A 178 -10.00 -17.02 19.68
C GLU A 178 -9.38 -16.28 18.49
N HIS A 179 -8.26 -15.62 18.76
CA HIS A 179 -7.52 -14.85 17.76
C HIS A 179 -6.03 -14.79 18.08
N ILE A 180 -5.25 -14.41 17.08
CA ILE A 180 -3.79 -14.24 17.18
C ILE A 180 -3.48 -12.79 16.86
N ASN A 181 -2.83 -12.08 17.78
CA ASN A 181 -2.33 -10.74 17.55
C ASN A 181 -1.02 -10.79 16.76
N GLU A 182 -0.77 -9.77 15.93
CA GLU A 182 0.47 -9.61 15.17
C GLU A 182 0.80 -10.85 14.30
N TYR A 183 -0.23 -11.41 13.67
CA TYR A 183 -0.07 -12.59 12.83
C TYR A 183 0.65 -12.25 11.51
N THR A 184 1.46 -13.17 11.04
CA THR A 184 2.13 -13.06 9.73
C THR A 184 1.69 -14.20 8.82
N THR A 185 1.21 -13.88 7.63
CA THR A 185 0.85 -14.88 6.61
C THR A 185 2.09 -15.54 6.02
N ASP A 186 1.90 -16.66 5.28
CA ASP A 186 2.99 -17.33 4.56
C ASP A 186 3.69 -16.41 3.55
N ASP A 187 2.96 -15.46 2.99
CA ASP A 187 3.46 -14.43 2.08
C ASP A 187 4.14 -13.26 2.79
N GLY A 188 4.22 -13.27 4.12
CA GLY A 188 4.87 -12.23 4.90
C GLY A 188 3.99 -10.98 5.10
N ILE A 189 2.69 -11.04 4.84
CA ILE A 189 1.78 -9.92 5.10
C ILE A 189 1.39 -9.96 6.57
N SER A 190 1.62 -8.86 7.30
CA SER A 190 1.21 -8.74 8.70
C SER A 190 -0.29 -8.51 8.82
N ILE A 191 -0.91 -9.07 9.87
CA ILE A 191 -2.32 -8.87 10.23
C ILE A 191 -2.35 -8.49 11.71
N ASP A 192 -3.02 -7.39 12.06
CA ASP A 192 -3.08 -6.92 13.44
C ASP A 192 -3.75 -7.95 14.36
N ILE A 193 -4.93 -8.46 13.98
CA ILE A 193 -5.66 -9.50 14.70
C ILE A 193 -6.18 -10.53 13.70
N ALA A 194 -5.75 -11.78 13.80
CA ALA A 194 -6.09 -12.83 12.84
C ALA A 194 -6.92 -13.96 13.48
N MET A 195 -7.87 -14.47 12.72
CA MET A 195 -8.55 -15.75 12.96
C MET A 195 -8.23 -16.71 11.79
N PRO A 196 -7.08 -17.42 11.85
CA PRO A 196 -6.59 -18.21 10.71
C PRO A 196 -7.55 -19.31 10.25
N SER A 197 -8.24 -19.96 11.17
CA SER A 197 -9.22 -21.03 10.89
C SER A 197 -10.39 -20.55 10.02
N SER A 198 -10.77 -19.28 10.14
CA SER A 198 -11.84 -18.65 9.35
C SER A 198 -11.31 -17.72 8.27
N LYS A 199 -9.99 -17.63 8.09
CA LYS A 199 -9.35 -16.67 7.15
C LYS A 199 -9.89 -15.25 7.30
N LEU A 200 -10.04 -14.79 8.55
CA LEU A 200 -10.45 -13.42 8.85
C LEU A 200 -9.25 -12.63 9.37
N ALA A 201 -8.97 -11.52 8.70
CA ALA A 201 -7.98 -10.52 9.07
C ALA A 201 -8.70 -9.26 9.57
N VAL A 202 -8.39 -8.84 10.77
CA VAL A 202 -8.85 -7.56 11.33
C VAL A 202 -7.68 -6.58 11.31
N GLU A 203 -7.88 -5.46 10.64
CA GLU A 203 -6.91 -4.36 10.54
C GLU A 203 -7.38 -3.19 11.40
N VAL A 204 -6.54 -2.76 12.32
CA VAL A 204 -6.86 -1.70 13.29
C VAL A 204 -6.22 -0.41 12.85
N ASP A 205 -7.01 0.43 12.19
CA ASP A 205 -6.52 1.60 11.47
C ASP A 205 -6.52 2.87 12.35
N GLY A 206 -5.34 3.26 12.81
CA GLY A 206 -5.11 4.55 13.46
C GLY A 206 -5.14 5.74 12.46
N PRO A 207 -4.99 6.98 12.93
CA PRO A 207 -5.08 8.19 12.09
C PRO A 207 -4.16 8.20 10.87
N TRP A 208 -2.97 7.60 10.96
CA TRP A 208 -1.98 7.55 9.88
C TRP A 208 -2.36 6.64 8.69
N HIS A 209 -3.40 5.85 8.85
CA HIS A 209 -3.96 5.01 7.78
C HIS A 209 -4.89 5.79 6.83
N PHE A 210 -5.22 7.04 7.17
CA PHE A 210 -6.17 7.86 6.44
C PHE A 210 -5.52 9.06 5.78
N LEU A 211 -6.12 9.51 4.67
CA LEU A 211 -5.72 10.72 3.98
C LEU A 211 -6.24 11.95 4.73
N ARG A 212 -5.56 13.05 4.51
CA ARG A 212 -5.92 14.38 5.02
C ARG A 212 -5.97 15.38 3.87
N THR A 213 -6.74 16.43 4.06
CA THR A 213 -6.61 17.68 3.31
C THR A 213 -5.94 18.72 4.20
N TYR A 214 -5.70 19.92 3.69
CA TYR A 214 -5.21 21.03 4.53
C TYR A 214 -6.25 21.51 5.56
N ALA A 215 -7.53 21.24 5.33
CA ALA A 215 -8.62 21.73 6.16
C ALA A 215 -9.09 20.70 7.21
N GLU A 216 -9.02 19.41 6.88
CA GLU A 216 -9.61 18.34 7.71
C GLU A 216 -8.97 16.98 7.48
N ASP A 217 -9.11 16.10 8.47
CA ASP A 217 -8.84 14.67 8.33
C ASP A 217 -10.00 14.01 7.56
N THR A 218 -9.65 13.22 6.55
CA THR A 218 -10.66 12.48 5.80
C THR A 218 -10.88 11.09 6.42
N LYS A 219 -11.98 10.44 6.07
CA LYS A 219 -12.21 9.02 6.41
C LYS A 219 -11.74 8.08 5.30
N GLU A 220 -11.04 8.60 4.30
CA GLU A 220 -10.54 7.82 3.19
C GLU A 220 -9.20 7.17 3.56
N PRO A 221 -9.07 5.83 3.48
CA PRO A 221 -7.80 5.17 3.72
C PRO A 221 -6.78 5.54 2.64
N ASN A 222 -5.52 5.68 3.02
CA ASN A 222 -4.44 5.96 2.09
C ASN A 222 -4.12 4.76 1.19
N GLY A 223 -3.30 4.98 0.15
CA GLY A 223 -2.98 3.96 -0.84
C GLY A 223 -2.29 2.73 -0.27
N SER A 224 -1.43 2.90 0.74
CA SER A 224 -0.74 1.77 1.41
C SER A 224 -1.72 0.87 2.16
N THR A 225 -2.69 1.47 2.86
CA THR A 225 -3.74 0.74 3.59
C THR A 225 -4.65 -0.03 2.64
N VAL A 226 -5.10 0.61 1.57
CA VAL A 226 -5.92 -0.06 0.53
C VAL A 226 -5.13 -1.19 -0.13
N PHE A 227 -3.86 -0.97 -0.44
CA PHE A 227 -3.00 -1.96 -1.07
C PHE A 227 -2.79 -3.19 -0.17
N LYS A 228 -2.45 -3.00 1.11
CA LYS A 228 -2.31 -4.11 2.08
C LYS A 228 -3.59 -4.95 2.16
N ARG A 229 -4.76 -4.30 2.29
CA ARG A 229 -6.05 -5.00 2.33
C ARG A 229 -6.32 -5.81 1.06
N ARG A 230 -5.99 -5.27 -0.11
CA ARG A 230 -6.14 -5.96 -1.38
C ARG A 230 -5.23 -7.19 -1.47
N LEU A 231 -3.96 -7.09 -1.05
CA LEU A 231 -3.05 -8.23 -1.00
C LEU A 231 -3.56 -9.34 -0.05
N LEU A 232 -4.09 -8.97 1.11
CA LEU A 232 -4.72 -9.93 2.04
C LEU A 232 -5.92 -10.63 1.38
N GLN A 233 -6.77 -9.88 0.67
CA GLN A 233 -7.91 -10.44 -0.05
C GLN A 233 -7.46 -11.41 -1.17
N ALA A 234 -6.44 -11.03 -1.94
CA ALA A 234 -5.84 -11.87 -2.96
C ALA A 234 -5.21 -13.16 -2.37
N ALA A 235 -4.70 -13.10 -1.13
CA ALA A 235 -4.21 -14.24 -0.37
C ALA A 235 -5.33 -15.07 0.31
N GLY A 236 -6.61 -14.79 -0.02
CA GLY A 236 -7.77 -15.52 0.46
C GLY A 236 -8.28 -15.13 1.85
N TRP A 237 -7.86 -13.98 2.38
CA TRP A 237 -8.35 -13.46 3.65
C TRP A 237 -9.57 -12.55 3.44
N ARG A 238 -10.56 -12.67 4.32
CA ARG A 238 -11.59 -11.63 4.48
C ARG A 238 -11.05 -10.57 5.40
N VAL A 239 -11.17 -9.30 5.00
CA VAL A 239 -10.58 -8.19 5.76
C VAL A 239 -11.69 -7.39 6.43
N LEU A 240 -11.58 -7.25 7.75
CA LEU A 240 -12.41 -6.37 8.57
C LEU A 240 -11.56 -5.18 9.03
N PRO A 241 -11.71 -3.99 8.43
CA PRO A 241 -11.08 -2.79 8.96
C PRO A 241 -11.85 -2.27 10.17
N ILE A 242 -11.12 -1.83 11.19
CA ILE A 242 -11.65 -1.11 12.36
C ILE A 242 -10.94 0.23 12.44
N ALA A 243 -11.62 1.30 12.06
CA ALA A 243 -11.05 2.64 12.05
C ALA A 243 -11.15 3.30 13.44
N HIS A 244 -10.11 4.07 13.80
CA HIS A 244 -10.07 4.78 15.08
C HIS A 244 -11.32 5.65 15.30
N PHE A 245 -11.80 6.36 14.28
CA PHE A 245 -12.98 7.25 14.39
C PHE A 245 -14.32 6.50 14.50
N GLU A 246 -14.35 5.19 14.25
CA GLU A 246 -15.51 4.32 14.50
C GLU A 246 -15.44 3.71 15.89
N TRP A 247 -14.23 3.40 16.37
CA TRP A 247 -13.99 2.71 17.62
C TRP A 247 -13.92 3.63 18.84
N GLU A 248 -13.17 4.72 18.76
CA GLU A 248 -12.94 5.63 19.89
C GLU A 248 -14.24 6.24 20.46
N PRO A 249 -15.27 6.58 19.66
CA PRO A 249 -16.54 7.07 20.19
C PRO A 249 -17.34 6.04 20.98
N LEU A 250 -16.96 4.74 20.93
CA LEU A 250 -17.66 3.68 21.66
C LEU A 250 -17.24 3.72 23.15
N GLY A 251 -18.01 4.44 23.93
CA GLY A 251 -17.67 4.83 25.30
C GLY A 251 -17.66 3.70 26.35
N ASN A 252 -18.11 2.47 26.01
CA ASN A 252 -18.16 1.35 26.95
C ASN A 252 -18.04 -0.02 26.26
N GLU A 253 -17.78 -1.04 27.07
CA GLU A 253 -17.56 -2.42 26.60
C GLU A 253 -18.77 -3.00 25.85
N LYS A 254 -19.99 -2.71 26.29
CA LYS A 254 -21.20 -3.19 25.63
C LYS A 254 -21.35 -2.61 24.22
N ALA A 255 -21.04 -1.33 24.04
CA ALA A 255 -21.05 -0.69 22.72
C ALA A 255 -19.97 -1.31 21.80
N ARG A 256 -18.76 -1.54 22.30
CA ARG A 256 -17.63 -2.16 21.57
C ARG A 256 -17.93 -3.60 21.14
N THR A 257 -18.41 -4.43 22.05
CA THR A 257 -18.79 -5.81 21.73
C THR A 257 -19.98 -5.87 20.77
N SER A 258 -20.94 -4.98 20.90
CA SER A 258 -22.08 -4.86 19.96
C SER A 258 -21.62 -4.41 18.58
N PHE A 259 -20.67 -3.47 18.50
CA PHE A 259 -20.06 -3.05 17.25
C PHE A 259 -19.36 -4.24 16.55
N LEU A 260 -18.49 -4.98 17.26
CA LEU A 260 -17.82 -6.16 16.69
C LEU A 260 -18.82 -7.20 16.20
N ARG A 261 -19.88 -7.51 16.97
CA ARG A 261 -20.92 -8.46 16.53
C ARG A 261 -21.55 -8.04 15.21
N ARG A 262 -21.89 -6.77 15.04
CA ARG A 262 -22.45 -6.25 13.79
C ARG A 262 -21.47 -6.39 12.62
N CYS A 263 -20.19 -6.08 12.84
CA CYS A 263 -19.16 -6.18 11.80
C CYS A 263 -18.86 -7.64 11.42
N LEU A 264 -18.89 -8.55 12.37
CA LEU A 264 -18.61 -9.98 12.16
C LEU A 264 -19.79 -10.72 11.53
N GLN A 265 -21.02 -10.30 11.77
CA GLN A 265 -22.22 -10.98 11.28
C GLN A 265 -22.20 -11.28 9.75
N PRO A 266 -21.84 -10.33 8.87
CA PRO A 266 -21.76 -10.60 7.44
C PRO A 266 -20.48 -11.33 7.01
N LEU A 267 -19.40 -11.23 7.79
CA LEU A 267 -18.09 -11.74 7.41
C LEU A 267 -17.79 -13.13 7.98
N ALA A 268 -18.16 -13.36 9.21
CA ALA A 268 -17.79 -14.58 9.95
C ALA A 268 -18.84 -14.91 11.03
N PRO A 269 -20.12 -15.14 10.67
CA PRO A 269 -21.19 -15.40 11.65
C PRO A 269 -20.90 -16.60 12.54
N GLN A 270 -20.12 -17.57 12.07
CA GLN A 270 -19.71 -18.75 12.85
C GLN A 270 -18.84 -18.41 14.07
N LEU A 271 -18.23 -17.23 14.12
CA LEU A 271 -17.44 -16.76 15.26
C LEU A 271 -18.29 -16.18 16.40
N LEU A 272 -19.57 -15.89 16.14
CA LEU A 272 -20.45 -15.23 17.11
C LEU A 272 -21.18 -16.20 18.05
N GLY A 273 -20.80 -17.45 17.99
CA GLY A 273 -21.28 -18.46 18.90
C GLY A 273 -22.59 -19.14 18.46
N ARG A 274 -22.71 -20.28 18.95
CA ARG A 274 -23.96 -21.07 18.98
C ARG A 274 -24.85 -20.59 20.11
#